data_456143c25b9de8887e4af4093763870c
#
_entry.id   456143c25b9de8887e4af4093763870c
#
_cell.length_a   1.000
_cell.length_b   1.000
_cell.length_c   1.000
_cell.angle_alpha   90.00
_cell.angle_beta   90.00
_cell.angle_gamma   90.00
#
_symmetry.space_group_name_H-M   'P 1'
#
loop_
_entity.id
_entity.type
_entity.pdbx_description
1 polymer ?
#
loop_
_entity_poly.entity_id
_entity_poly.type
_entity_poly.pdbx_seq_one_letter_code
_entity_poly.pdbx_strand_id
1 'polypeptide(L)'
;VTGPAIICMDEPLSNLDAKLRVQLRNELKKMQKDFGITTIYVTHDQEEALTLSDRIAVFNKGFIEQIGTPNEVYNHSQTEFVCNFIGDINRLNDDTVSALRAAGAEVDASKHNYIRLERLHVNVAPRSGEIALDGTVESCEYYGLYIKYYIHVGTQSLKVIEKNDGVNIYDPGQRVKVILNPNDIMAYAPSAEEVE
;
A
#
# COMPACT_ATOMS: atom_id res chain seq x y z
N VAL A 1 -13.02 -39.37 -4.93
CA VAL A 1 -12.26 -38.13 -4.82
C VAL A 1 -10.79 -38.54 -4.72
N THR A 2 -10.03 -38.20 -5.74
CA THR A 2 -8.59 -38.48 -5.81
C THR A 2 -7.86 -37.43 -4.97
N GLY A 3 -7.50 -37.65 -3.74
CA GLY A 3 -6.81 -36.64 -2.91
C GLY A 3 -5.57 -36.03 -3.62
N PRO A 4 -5.71 -34.92 -4.38
CA PRO A 4 -4.60 -34.34 -5.11
C PRO A 4 -3.61 -33.69 -4.14
N ALA A 5 -2.30 -33.75 -4.49
CA ALA A 5 -1.26 -33.07 -3.71
C ALA A 5 -1.26 -31.55 -3.92
N ILE A 6 -1.73 -31.09 -5.08
CA ILE A 6 -1.76 -29.68 -5.48
C ILE A 6 -3.10 -29.35 -6.14
N ILE A 7 -3.67 -28.20 -5.81
CA ILE A 7 -4.84 -27.62 -6.48
C ILE A 7 -4.41 -26.28 -7.12
N CYS A 8 -4.75 -26.11 -8.40
CA CYS A 8 -4.58 -24.83 -9.10
C CYS A 8 -5.96 -24.18 -9.28
N MET A 9 -6.09 -22.94 -8.89
CA MET A 9 -7.29 -22.12 -9.03
C MET A 9 -6.93 -20.87 -9.82
N ASP A 10 -7.65 -20.64 -10.92
CA ASP A 10 -7.46 -19.48 -11.77
C ASP A 10 -8.67 -18.54 -11.61
N GLU A 11 -8.46 -17.39 -10.98
CA GLU A 11 -9.45 -16.36 -10.67
C GLU A 11 -10.80 -16.90 -10.13
N PRO A 12 -10.81 -17.78 -9.12
CA PRO A 12 -12.01 -18.51 -8.75
C PRO A 12 -13.13 -17.65 -8.14
N LEU A 13 -12.83 -16.42 -7.70
CA LEU A 13 -13.77 -15.51 -7.04
C LEU A 13 -14.11 -14.27 -7.89
N SER A 14 -13.58 -14.16 -9.12
CA SER A 14 -13.69 -12.93 -9.95
C SER A 14 -15.13 -12.52 -10.29
N ASN A 15 -16.03 -13.49 -10.44
CA ASN A 15 -17.44 -13.23 -10.87
C ASN A 15 -18.43 -13.14 -9.70
N LEU A 16 -17.97 -12.95 -8.47
CA LEU A 16 -18.80 -12.93 -7.27
C LEU A 16 -19.00 -11.50 -6.72
N ASP A 17 -20.16 -11.25 -6.11
CA ASP A 17 -20.39 -10.04 -5.36
C ASP A 17 -19.45 -9.95 -4.13
N ALA A 18 -19.23 -8.73 -3.62
CA ALA A 18 -18.27 -8.46 -2.56
C ALA A 18 -18.51 -9.27 -1.27
N LYS A 19 -19.79 -9.46 -0.89
CA LYS A 19 -20.14 -10.19 0.34
C LYS A 19 -19.86 -11.68 0.20
N LEU A 20 -20.26 -12.28 -0.92
CA LEU A 20 -20.03 -13.68 -1.20
C LEU A 20 -18.54 -13.98 -1.39
N ARG A 21 -17.80 -13.06 -2.02
CA ARG A 21 -16.34 -13.15 -2.17
C ARG A 21 -15.63 -13.25 -0.83
N VAL A 22 -15.94 -12.38 0.13
CA VAL A 22 -15.36 -12.43 1.49
C VAL A 22 -15.69 -13.75 2.19
N GLN A 23 -16.94 -14.23 2.08
CA GLN A 23 -17.36 -15.49 2.69
C GLN A 23 -16.59 -16.69 2.10
N LEU A 24 -16.56 -16.81 0.78
CA LEU A 24 -15.88 -17.92 0.09
C LEU A 24 -14.35 -17.87 0.28
N ARG A 25 -13.76 -16.68 0.37
CA ARG A 25 -12.34 -16.51 0.71
C ARG A 25 -12.01 -17.18 2.05
N ASN A 26 -12.83 -16.95 3.07
CA ASN A 26 -12.67 -17.58 4.38
C ASN A 26 -12.84 -19.10 4.35
N GLU A 27 -13.81 -19.59 3.57
CA GLU A 27 -14.03 -21.04 3.40
C GLU A 27 -12.87 -21.71 2.67
N LEU A 28 -12.33 -21.10 1.60
CA LEU A 28 -11.17 -21.61 0.88
C LEU A 28 -9.94 -21.70 1.79
N LYS A 29 -9.69 -20.65 2.59
CA LYS A 29 -8.56 -20.65 3.54
C LYS A 29 -8.70 -21.72 4.60
N LYS A 30 -9.93 -21.91 5.11
CA LYS A 30 -10.22 -22.99 6.07
C LYS A 30 -10.01 -24.36 5.43
N MET A 31 -10.58 -24.59 4.25
CA MET A 31 -10.44 -25.86 3.52
C MET A 31 -8.98 -26.21 3.25
N GLN A 32 -8.17 -25.24 2.79
CA GLN A 32 -6.74 -25.41 2.57
C GLN A 32 -6.01 -25.89 3.85
N LYS A 33 -6.35 -25.27 5.00
CA LYS A 33 -5.76 -25.66 6.29
C LYS A 33 -6.23 -27.03 6.77
N ASP A 34 -7.53 -27.30 6.68
CA ASP A 34 -8.13 -28.56 7.18
C ASP A 34 -7.62 -29.78 6.41
N PHE A 35 -7.37 -29.64 5.12
CA PHE A 35 -6.90 -30.74 4.27
C PHE A 35 -5.38 -30.74 4.03
N GLY A 36 -4.66 -29.70 4.42
CA GLY A 36 -3.22 -29.56 4.22
C GLY A 36 -2.79 -29.61 2.76
N ILE A 37 -3.64 -29.14 1.83
CA ILE A 37 -3.40 -29.21 0.39
C ILE A 37 -2.62 -27.99 -0.06
N THR A 38 -1.55 -28.19 -0.82
CA THR A 38 -0.86 -27.09 -1.50
C THR A 38 -1.76 -26.50 -2.58
N THR A 39 -2.02 -25.19 -2.50
CA THR A 39 -2.89 -24.49 -3.44
C THR A 39 -2.11 -23.41 -4.17
N ILE A 40 -2.16 -23.42 -5.50
CA ILE A 40 -1.70 -22.32 -6.35
C ILE A 40 -2.94 -21.52 -6.74
N TYR A 41 -2.98 -20.27 -6.30
CA TYR A 41 -4.11 -19.36 -6.48
C TYR A 41 -3.70 -18.21 -7.38
N VAL A 42 -4.28 -18.10 -8.57
CA VAL A 42 -4.03 -16.99 -9.49
C VAL A 42 -5.15 -15.96 -9.34
N THR A 43 -4.81 -14.73 -9.12
CA THR A 43 -5.76 -13.61 -9.01
C THR A 43 -5.10 -12.29 -9.40
N HIS A 44 -5.89 -11.34 -9.88
CA HIS A 44 -5.52 -9.94 -10.03
C HIS A 44 -6.02 -9.09 -8.84
N ASP A 45 -6.80 -9.67 -7.93
CA ASP A 45 -7.27 -8.99 -6.71
C ASP A 45 -6.18 -9.03 -5.63
N GLN A 46 -5.62 -7.86 -5.34
CA GLN A 46 -4.54 -7.71 -4.36
C GLN A 46 -4.99 -8.08 -2.94
N GLU A 47 -6.26 -7.79 -2.58
CA GLU A 47 -6.80 -8.14 -1.27
C GLU A 47 -6.90 -9.65 -1.10
N GLU A 48 -7.28 -10.38 -2.17
CA GLU A 48 -7.27 -11.84 -2.18
C GLU A 48 -5.85 -12.37 -1.98
N ALA A 49 -4.89 -11.88 -2.75
CA ALA A 49 -3.49 -12.29 -2.63
C ALA A 49 -2.95 -12.05 -1.21
N LEU A 50 -3.15 -10.86 -0.65
CA LEU A 50 -2.63 -10.50 0.67
C LEU A 50 -3.30 -11.26 1.83
N THR A 51 -4.57 -11.65 1.69
CA THR A 51 -5.33 -12.28 2.79
C THR A 51 -5.34 -13.80 2.77
N LEU A 52 -5.25 -14.41 1.58
CA LEU A 52 -5.32 -15.87 1.42
C LEU A 52 -3.95 -16.55 1.49
N SER A 53 -2.92 -15.93 0.91
CA SER A 53 -1.67 -16.61 0.59
C SER A 53 -0.70 -16.63 1.77
N ASP A 54 0.07 -17.72 1.88
CA ASP A 54 1.25 -17.78 2.75
C ASP A 54 2.46 -17.13 2.04
N ARG A 55 2.50 -17.23 0.71
CA ARG A 55 3.50 -16.58 -0.15
C ARG A 55 2.83 -16.05 -1.42
N ILE A 56 3.31 -14.89 -1.88
CA ILE A 56 2.85 -14.23 -3.09
C ILE A 56 4.01 -14.19 -4.09
N ALA A 57 3.73 -14.55 -5.35
CA ALA A 57 4.61 -14.28 -6.48
C ALA A 57 3.98 -13.18 -7.34
N VAL A 58 4.65 -12.06 -7.48
CA VAL A 58 4.22 -10.94 -8.34
C VAL A 58 4.82 -11.12 -9.72
N PHE A 59 3.97 -11.20 -10.74
CA PHE A 59 4.36 -11.36 -12.14
C PHE A 59 4.27 -10.04 -12.90
N ASN A 60 5.25 -9.78 -13.75
CA ASN A 60 5.25 -8.68 -14.69
C ASN A 60 5.82 -9.15 -16.04
N LYS A 61 5.06 -8.99 -17.13
CA LYS A 61 5.48 -9.33 -18.51
C LYS A 61 6.13 -10.72 -18.64
N GLY A 62 5.61 -11.72 -17.89
CA GLY A 62 6.10 -13.12 -17.91
C GLY A 62 7.28 -13.41 -16.98
N PHE A 63 7.77 -12.44 -16.23
CA PHE A 63 8.82 -12.59 -15.24
C PHE A 63 8.27 -12.47 -13.82
N ILE A 64 8.94 -13.10 -12.87
CA ILE A 64 8.64 -12.95 -11.46
C ILE A 64 9.47 -11.78 -10.90
N GLU A 65 8.81 -10.72 -10.49
CA GLU A 65 9.42 -9.52 -9.88
C GLU A 65 9.84 -9.76 -8.43
N GLN A 66 8.98 -10.44 -7.67
CA GLN A 66 9.21 -10.75 -6.27
C GLN A 66 8.42 -11.97 -5.83
N ILE A 67 9.01 -12.75 -4.93
CA ILE A 67 8.31 -13.79 -4.17
C ILE A 67 8.57 -13.56 -2.69
N GLY A 68 7.49 -13.46 -1.89
CA GLY A 68 7.61 -13.24 -0.45
C GLY A 68 6.29 -13.52 0.29
N THR A 69 6.33 -13.38 1.59
CA THR A 69 5.11 -13.33 2.41
C THR A 69 4.30 -12.06 2.07
N PRO A 70 3.00 -12.01 2.38
CA PRO A 70 2.20 -10.78 2.22
C PRO A 70 2.86 -9.53 2.83
N ASN A 71 3.45 -9.67 4.01
CA ASN A 71 4.14 -8.58 4.69
C ASN A 71 5.37 -8.09 3.91
N GLU A 72 6.20 -9.01 3.42
CA GLU A 72 7.41 -8.68 2.65
C GLU A 72 7.05 -8.00 1.32
N VAL A 73 6.05 -8.54 0.60
CA VAL A 73 5.63 -7.97 -0.68
C VAL A 73 5.03 -6.58 -0.52
N TYR A 74 4.27 -6.34 0.55
CA TYR A 74 3.62 -5.06 0.81
C TYR A 74 4.57 -4.00 1.40
N ASN A 75 5.30 -4.34 2.47
CA ASN A 75 6.12 -3.39 3.21
C ASN A 75 7.57 -3.31 2.73
N HIS A 76 8.05 -4.32 2.00
CA HIS A 76 9.44 -4.44 1.52
C HIS A 76 9.47 -4.81 0.04
N SER A 77 8.73 -4.04 -0.77
CA SER A 77 8.68 -4.22 -2.23
C SER A 77 10.08 -4.08 -2.81
N GLN A 78 10.54 -5.09 -3.56
CA GLN A 78 11.92 -5.14 -4.08
C GLN A 78 12.09 -4.29 -5.33
N THR A 79 11.02 -4.07 -6.10
CA THR A 79 11.03 -3.24 -7.30
C THR A 79 9.98 -2.16 -7.23
N GLU A 80 10.19 -1.07 -7.96
CA GLU A 80 9.22 0.00 -8.13
C GLU A 80 7.89 -0.51 -8.69
N PHE A 81 7.97 -1.51 -9.59
CA PHE A 81 6.78 -2.16 -10.13
C PHE A 81 5.93 -2.80 -9.02
N VAL A 82 6.55 -3.63 -8.16
CA VAL A 82 5.83 -4.28 -7.05
C VAL A 82 5.26 -3.24 -6.08
N CYS A 83 6.03 -2.20 -5.78
CA CYS A 83 5.62 -1.10 -4.91
C CYS A 83 4.34 -0.41 -5.41
N ASN A 84 4.26 -0.12 -6.71
CA ASN A 84 3.11 0.51 -7.34
C ASN A 84 1.96 -0.46 -7.62
N PHE A 85 2.27 -1.74 -7.86
CA PHE A 85 1.27 -2.74 -8.18
C PHE A 85 0.49 -3.20 -6.95
N ILE A 86 1.13 -3.29 -5.79
CA ILE A 86 0.50 -3.79 -4.56
C ILE A 86 0.09 -2.63 -3.65
N GLY A 87 -1.22 -2.39 -3.53
CA GLY A 87 -1.78 -1.36 -2.66
C GLY A 87 -1.63 0.06 -3.21
N ASP A 88 -2.35 0.99 -2.60
CA ASP A 88 -2.28 2.41 -2.94
C ASP A 88 -1.03 3.05 -2.31
N ILE A 89 -0.40 4.02 -2.99
CA ILE A 89 0.85 4.62 -2.54
C ILE A 89 0.98 6.08 -3.00
N ASN A 90 1.76 6.89 -2.29
CA ASN A 90 2.19 8.22 -2.72
C ASN A 90 3.60 8.14 -3.32
N ARG A 91 3.79 8.59 -4.56
CA ARG A 91 5.10 8.96 -5.07
C ARG A 91 5.38 10.39 -4.63
N LEU A 92 6.51 10.62 -3.96
CA LEU A 92 6.91 11.94 -3.50
C LEU A 92 7.57 12.70 -4.65
N ASN A 93 7.12 13.93 -4.90
CA ASN A 93 7.76 14.80 -5.89
C ASN A 93 9.03 15.47 -5.33
N ASP A 94 9.80 16.11 -6.19
CA ASP A 94 11.09 16.72 -5.84
C ASP A 94 10.95 17.82 -4.78
N ASP A 95 9.86 18.59 -4.79
CA ASP A 95 9.59 19.63 -3.80
C ASP A 95 9.35 19.02 -2.41
N THR A 96 8.56 17.95 -2.34
CA THR A 96 8.31 17.22 -1.08
C THR A 96 9.58 16.56 -0.56
N VAL A 97 10.37 15.94 -1.44
CA VAL A 97 11.68 15.37 -1.08
C VAL A 97 12.63 16.46 -0.57
N SER A 98 12.66 17.62 -1.23
CA SER A 98 13.48 18.77 -0.81
C SER A 98 13.04 19.31 0.54
N ALA A 99 11.74 19.42 0.80
CA ALA A 99 11.19 19.83 2.09
C ALA A 99 11.55 18.85 3.21
N LEU A 100 11.49 17.54 2.95
CA LEU A 100 11.89 16.50 3.90
C LEU A 100 13.39 16.59 4.24
N ARG A 101 14.24 16.79 3.23
CA ARG A 101 15.70 16.97 3.44
C ARG A 101 16.01 18.25 4.22
N ALA A 102 15.32 19.36 3.93
CA ALA A 102 15.46 20.60 4.69
C ALA A 102 15.04 20.44 6.16
N ALA A 103 14.10 19.53 6.45
CA ALA A 103 13.68 19.14 7.80
C ALA A 103 14.61 18.12 8.46
N GLY A 104 15.71 17.69 7.80
CA GLY A 104 16.72 16.79 8.34
C GLY A 104 16.56 15.32 7.97
N ALA A 105 15.65 14.96 7.04
CA ALA A 105 15.53 13.60 6.56
C ALA A 105 16.68 13.18 5.64
N GLU A 106 17.14 11.97 5.81
CA GLU A 106 18.08 11.32 4.89
C GLU A 106 17.30 10.65 3.75
N VAL A 107 16.85 11.45 2.77
CA VAL A 107 16.12 10.97 1.58
C VAL A 107 17.00 11.16 0.34
N ASP A 108 17.14 10.11 -0.46
CA ASP A 108 17.91 10.15 -1.71
C ASP A 108 17.07 10.79 -2.83
N ALA A 109 17.41 12.05 -3.18
CA ALA A 109 16.70 12.79 -4.22
C ALA A 109 16.99 12.29 -5.65
N SER A 110 17.98 11.39 -5.85
CA SER A 110 18.26 10.78 -7.16
C SER A 110 17.34 9.59 -7.46
N LYS A 111 16.52 9.18 -6.50
CA LYS A 111 15.62 8.04 -6.59
C LYS A 111 14.15 8.45 -6.60
N HIS A 112 13.32 7.58 -7.13
CA HIS A 112 11.88 7.67 -6.95
C HIS A 112 11.52 7.26 -5.53
N ASN A 113 10.94 8.17 -4.77
CA ASN A 113 10.63 8.01 -3.37
C ASN A 113 9.12 7.80 -3.18
N TYR A 114 8.75 6.77 -2.41
CA TYR A 114 7.37 6.35 -2.21
C TYR A 114 7.05 6.19 -0.74
N ILE A 115 5.82 6.49 -0.34
CA ILE A 115 5.35 6.25 1.01
C ILE A 115 3.90 5.76 1.00
N ARG A 116 3.59 4.73 1.78
CA ARG A 116 2.25 4.19 1.95
C ARG A 116 1.33 5.21 2.62
N LEU A 117 0.05 5.18 2.26
CA LEU A 117 -0.96 6.10 2.75
C LEU A 117 -1.12 6.05 4.28
N GLU A 118 -1.10 4.83 4.84
CA GLU A 118 -1.22 4.54 6.27
C GLU A 118 0.03 4.83 7.10
N ARG A 119 1.12 5.25 6.43
CA ARG A 119 2.36 5.71 7.08
C ARG A 119 2.40 7.23 7.26
N LEU A 120 1.39 7.90 6.76
CA LEU A 120 1.17 9.33 6.95
C LEU A 120 0.08 9.52 7.99
N HIS A 121 0.29 10.48 8.91
CA HIS A 121 -0.67 10.82 9.95
C HIS A 121 -1.01 12.30 9.94
N VAL A 122 -2.20 12.65 10.42
CA VAL A 122 -2.69 14.04 10.42
C VAL A 122 -2.79 14.57 11.85
N ASN A 123 -2.13 15.72 12.10
CA ASN A 123 -2.22 16.45 13.37
C ASN A 123 -1.88 15.66 14.65
N VAL A 124 -1.12 14.55 14.52
CA VAL A 124 -0.56 13.86 15.69
C VAL A 124 0.72 14.55 16.16
N ALA A 125 1.07 14.40 17.42
CA ALA A 125 2.36 14.88 17.91
C ALA A 125 3.49 14.02 17.30
N PRO A 126 4.47 14.64 16.59
CA PRO A 126 5.55 13.87 15.99
C PRO A 126 6.41 13.21 17.08
N ARG A 127 6.77 11.95 16.83
CA ARG A 127 7.71 11.20 17.66
C ARG A 127 9.14 11.55 17.26
N SER A 128 10.11 11.05 18.05
CA SER A 128 11.54 11.22 17.70
C SER A 128 11.85 10.64 16.32
N GLY A 129 12.41 11.44 15.43
CA GLY A 129 12.74 11.07 14.05
C GLY A 129 11.60 11.26 13.04
N GLU A 130 10.39 11.60 13.47
CA GLU A 130 9.29 11.95 12.56
C GLU A 130 9.36 13.43 12.15
N ILE A 131 8.88 13.71 10.95
CA ILE A 131 8.83 15.04 10.35
C ILE A 131 7.38 15.46 10.16
N ALA A 132 7.10 16.74 10.42
CA ALA A 132 5.82 17.37 10.19
C ALA A 132 5.90 18.35 9.02
N LEU A 133 5.09 18.13 7.99
CA LEU A 133 4.91 19.02 6.85
C LEU A 133 3.59 19.78 6.98
N ASP A 134 3.60 21.07 6.68
CA ASP A 134 2.37 21.87 6.65
C ASP A 134 1.56 21.51 5.39
N GLY A 135 0.25 21.32 5.55
CA GLY A 135 -0.65 20.99 4.46
C GLY A 135 -2.03 21.61 4.62
N THR A 136 -2.83 21.50 3.58
CA THR A 136 -4.25 21.92 3.57
C THR A 136 -5.07 20.77 2.99
N VAL A 137 -6.15 20.42 3.67
CA VAL A 137 -7.09 19.39 3.20
C VAL A 137 -7.77 19.88 1.92
N GLU A 138 -7.64 19.14 0.83
CA GLU A 138 -8.31 19.41 -0.44
C GLU A 138 -9.69 18.76 -0.48
N SER A 139 -9.75 17.48 -0.10
CA SER A 139 -10.97 16.68 -0.08
C SER A 139 -10.82 15.47 0.83
N CYS A 140 -11.92 14.78 1.09
CA CYS A 140 -11.92 13.51 1.81
C CYS A 140 -12.94 12.54 1.21
N GLU A 141 -12.65 11.25 1.33
CA GLU A 141 -13.52 10.14 0.97
C GLU A 141 -13.81 9.29 2.21
N TYR A 142 -15.08 9.02 2.46
CA TYR A 142 -15.54 8.33 3.66
C TYR A 142 -15.76 6.84 3.38
N TYR A 143 -14.91 5.97 3.94
CA TYR A 143 -14.99 4.51 3.79
C TYR A 143 -15.60 3.81 5.03
N GLY A 144 -16.15 4.58 5.97
CA GLY A 144 -16.74 4.07 7.21
C GLY A 144 -15.69 3.72 8.26
N LEU A 145 -14.86 2.71 8.03
CA LEU A 145 -13.79 2.30 8.96
C LEU A 145 -12.62 3.29 9.00
N TYR A 146 -12.35 3.91 7.88
CA TYR A 146 -11.31 4.93 7.72
C TYR A 146 -11.80 6.06 6.81
N ILE A 147 -11.10 7.18 6.85
CA ILE A 147 -11.27 8.32 5.97
C ILE A 147 -9.98 8.48 5.16
N LYS A 148 -10.11 8.60 3.86
CA LYS A 148 -9.01 8.92 2.95
C LYS A 148 -9.02 10.41 2.68
N TYR A 149 -7.97 11.08 3.09
CA TYR A 149 -7.77 12.51 2.84
C TYR A 149 -6.85 12.73 1.65
N TYR A 150 -7.13 13.75 0.89
CA TYR A 150 -6.23 14.35 -0.08
C TYR A 150 -5.75 15.67 0.51
N ILE A 151 -4.45 15.77 0.78
CA ILE A 151 -3.86 16.92 1.50
C ILE A 151 -2.80 17.57 0.62
N HIS A 152 -3.00 18.83 0.29
CA HIS A 152 -2.03 19.62 -0.46
C HIS A 152 -0.85 19.99 0.44
N VAL A 153 0.34 19.51 0.08
CA VAL A 153 1.62 19.78 0.76
C VAL A 153 2.60 20.32 -0.27
N GLY A 154 3.01 21.58 -0.12
CA GLY A 154 3.85 22.25 -1.12
C GLY A 154 3.17 22.32 -2.49
N THR A 155 3.69 21.57 -3.47
CA THR A 155 3.16 21.48 -4.85
C THR A 155 2.49 20.14 -5.15
N GLN A 156 2.27 19.30 -4.12
CA GLN A 156 1.77 17.94 -4.27
C GLN A 156 0.53 17.69 -3.42
N SER A 157 -0.41 16.89 -3.96
CA SER A 157 -1.49 16.29 -3.16
C SER A 157 -1.04 14.92 -2.67
N LEU A 158 -1.02 14.75 -1.33
CA LEU A 158 -0.73 13.48 -0.68
C LEU A 158 -2.03 12.83 -0.23
N LYS A 159 -2.15 11.52 -0.47
CA LYS A 159 -3.23 10.69 0.04
C LYS A 159 -2.84 10.19 1.43
N VAL A 160 -3.72 10.36 2.40
CA VAL A 160 -3.53 9.93 3.79
C VAL A 160 -4.74 9.13 4.24
N ILE A 161 -4.52 8.01 4.90
CA ILE A 161 -5.59 7.22 5.50
C ILE A 161 -5.53 7.36 7.02
N GLU A 162 -6.61 7.86 7.60
CA GLU A 162 -6.80 7.92 9.04
C GLU A 162 -7.95 7.03 9.49
N LYS A 163 -7.79 6.37 10.64
CA LYS A 163 -8.88 5.60 11.23
C LYS A 163 -10.03 6.54 11.57
N ASN A 164 -11.25 6.17 11.18
CA ASN A 164 -12.43 6.90 11.59
C ASN A 164 -12.73 6.63 13.07
N ASP A 165 -12.39 7.58 13.92
CA ASP A 165 -12.70 7.55 15.37
C ASP A 165 -13.95 8.36 15.72
N GLY A 166 -14.55 9.02 14.71
CA GLY A 166 -15.73 9.88 14.86
C GLY A 166 -15.46 11.24 15.51
N VAL A 167 -14.20 11.55 15.86
CA VAL A 167 -13.81 12.78 16.56
C VAL A 167 -12.87 13.64 15.72
N ASN A 168 -11.82 13.05 15.18
CA ASN A 168 -10.79 13.76 14.42
C ASN A 168 -11.14 13.73 12.93
N ILE A 169 -12.07 14.59 12.52
CA ILE A 169 -12.46 14.76 11.12
C ILE A 169 -11.99 16.14 10.66
N TYR A 170 -11.36 16.18 9.50
CA TYR A 170 -10.80 17.40 8.92
C TYR A 170 -11.58 17.79 7.67
N ASP A 171 -12.06 19.04 7.64
CA ASP A 171 -12.84 19.57 6.53
C ASP A 171 -11.96 20.12 5.41
N PRO A 172 -12.44 20.12 4.15
CA PRO A 172 -11.75 20.80 3.05
C PRO A 172 -11.45 22.25 3.37
N GLY A 173 -10.22 22.69 3.05
CA GLY A 173 -9.69 24.01 3.36
C GLY A 173 -9.04 24.14 4.75
N GLN A 174 -9.15 23.13 5.60
CA GLN A 174 -8.52 23.13 6.92
C GLN A 174 -7.00 22.95 6.80
N ARG A 175 -6.25 23.78 7.55
CA ARG A 175 -4.79 23.60 7.69
C ARG A 175 -4.50 22.47 8.65
N VAL A 176 -3.59 21.61 8.25
CA VAL A 176 -3.17 20.43 9.01
C VAL A 176 -1.66 20.23 8.92
N LYS A 177 -1.14 19.40 9.80
CA LYS A 177 0.23 18.88 9.69
C LYS A 177 0.17 17.42 9.26
N VAL A 178 0.92 17.08 8.21
CA VAL A 178 1.14 15.70 7.79
C VAL A 178 2.43 15.22 8.43
N ILE A 179 2.35 14.18 9.25
CA ILE A 179 3.46 13.61 9.98
C ILE A 179 3.87 12.30 9.32
N LEU A 180 5.17 12.11 9.13
CA LEU A 180 5.73 10.88 8.58
C LEU A 180 7.07 10.53 9.21
N ASN A 181 7.40 9.25 9.17
CA ASN A 181 8.74 8.77 9.50
C ASN A 181 9.52 8.58 8.19
N PRO A 182 10.67 9.25 7.99
CA PRO A 182 11.50 9.06 6.79
C PRO A 182 11.94 7.61 6.54
N ASN A 183 12.04 6.80 7.59
CA ASN A 183 12.39 5.38 7.46
C ASN A 183 11.27 4.53 6.80
N ASP A 184 10.06 5.05 6.69
CA ASP A 184 8.95 4.40 5.98
C ASP A 184 8.97 4.71 4.47
N ILE A 185 9.90 5.54 4.00
CA ILE A 185 10.06 5.87 2.59
C ILE A 185 10.80 4.74 1.88
N MET A 186 10.18 4.21 0.83
CA MET A 186 10.77 3.25 -0.10
C MET A 186 11.36 4.00 -1.29
N ALA A 187 12.61 3.70 -1.67
CA ALA A 187 13.35 4.42 -2.70
C ALA A 187 13.89 3.48 -3.77
N TYR A 188 13.55 3.76 -5.04
CA TYR A 188 13.94 2.95 -6.19
C TYR A 188 14.73 3.79 -7.19
N ALA A 189 15.73 3.17 -7.84
CA ALA A 189 16.43 3.81 -8.94
C ALA A 189 15.45 4.03 -10.12
N PRO A 190 15.51 5.18 -10.83
CA PRO A 190 14.77 5.37 -12.07
C PRO A 190 15.04 4.23 -13.06
N SER A 191 14.03 3.81 -13.83
CA SER A 191 14.21 2.82 -14.87
C SER A 191 15.10 3.35 -15.98
N ALA A 192 15.85 2.47 -16.65
CA ALA A 192 16.72 2.87 -17.77
C ALA A 192 15.94 3.55 -18.92
N GLU A 193 14.64 3.31 -19.04
CA GLU A 193 13.74 3.91 -20.03
C GLU A 193 13.34 5.37 -19.68
N GLU A 194 13.53 5.82 -18.43
CA GLU A 194 13.20 7.19 -18.00
C GLU A 194 14.41 8.14 -17.99
N VAL A 195 15.62 7.62 -18.28
CA VAL A 195 16.88 8.39 -18.27
C VAL A 195 17.28 8.88 -19.67
N GLU A 196 16.54 8.52 -20.74
CA GLU A 196 16.68 9.05 -22.10
C GLU A 196 15.70 10.22 -22.34
#